data_7c319a373da49ec73dc0cadafdcfc25d
#
_entry.id   7c319a373da49ec73dc0cadafdcfc25d
#
_cell.length_a   1.000
_cell.length_b   1.000
_cell.length_c   1.000
_cell.angle_alpha   90.00
_cell.angle_beta   90.00
_cell.angle_gamma   90.00
#
_symmetry.space_group_name_H-M   'P 1'
#
loop_
_entity.id
_entity.type
_entity.pdbx_description
1 polymer ?
#
loop_
_entity_poly.entity_id
_entity_poly.type
_entity_poly.pdbx_seq_one_letter_code
_entity_poly.pdbx_strand_id
1 'polypeptide(L)'
;MAASSYGSAPQYTAPVPWMGRHRVTTTLWEDEGTLCFQVDVKGVCVARRHDNNMVNGTKLLNVCGMSRGKRDGILKNEKERIVVKVGAMHLKGVWIAFNRAKQL
;
A
#
# COMPACT_ATOMS: atom_id res chain seq x y z
N MET A 1 -14.33 13.08 8.33
CA MET A 1 -14.28 13.29 7.63
C MET A 1 -14.21 13.19 7.07
N ALA A 2 -14.30 12.67 7.62
CA ALA A 2 -14.23 12.68 6.98
C ALA A 2 -14.33 12.38 6.37
N ALA A 3 -14.50 12.03 6.53
CA ALA A 3 -14.59 12.14 5.82
C ALA A 3 -14.95 12.15 5.34
N SER A 4 -15.15 11.99 5.57
CA SER A 4 -15.51 12.35 4.97
C SER A 4 -15.70 12.66 4.55
N SER A 5 -15.76 12.58 4.80
CA SER A 5 -15.93 13.08 4.27
C SER A 5 -15.82 13.37 3.84
N TYR A 6 -15.75 13.26 3.81
CA TYR A 6 -15.64 13.61 3.14
C TYR A 6 -15.80 13.32 2.37
N GLY A 7 -15.93 13.11 2.39
CA GLY A 7 -16.11 12.84 1.57
C GLY A 7 -15.97 12.56 0.89
N SER A 8 -16.11 12.51 0.71
CA SER A 8 -15.93 12.24 -0.05
C SER A 8 -15.47 12.17 -0.75
N ALA A 9 -15.54 12.20 -1.00
CA ALA A 9 -15.14 12.01 -1.66
C ALA A 9 -14.50 11.93 -2.35
N PRO A 10 -14.61 11.81 -2.55
CA PRO A 10 -13.95 11.66 -3.06
C PRO A 10 -13.09 11.67 -3.85
N GLN A 11 -13.25 11.98 -3.64
CA GLN A 11 -12.37 11.99 -4.31
C GLN A 11 -11.58 11.39 -4.92
N TYR A 12 -11.65 12.21 -5.18
CA TYR A 12 -11.35 10.98 -5.45
C TYR A 12 -10.26 10.62 -6.45
N THR A 13 -9.23 10.05 -6.02
CA THR A 13 -8.15 9.65 -6.90
C THR A 13 -8.59 8.50 -7.77
N ALA A 14 -8.12 8.47 -9.00
CA ALA A 14 -8.36 7.35 -9.86
C ALA A 14 -7.74 6.09 -9.25
N PRO A 15 -8.47 4.99 -9.21
CA PRO A 15 -7.90 3.76 -8.67
C PRO A 15 -6.81 3.24 -9.57
N VAL A 16 -5.83 2.58 -8.97
CA VAL A 16 -4.87 1.81 -9.75
C VAL A 16 -5.57 0.53 -10.23
N PRO A 17 -5.14 -0.05 -11.36
CA PRO A 17 -5.83 -1.22 -11.91
C PRO A 17 -5.96 -2.39 -10.95
N TRP A 18 -4.94 -2.66 -10.15
CA TRP A 18 -4.96 -3.79 -9.22
C TRP A 18 -5.84 -3.54 -7.99
N MET A 19 -6.29 -2.31 -7.78
CA MET A 19 -7.22 -1.96 -6.70
C MET A 19 -8.66 -1.77 -7.20
N GLY A 20 -8.85 -1.66 -8.52
CA GLY A 20 -10.03 -1.08 -9.13
C GLY A 20 -11.38 -1.58 -8.67
N ARG A 21 -11.53 -2.87 -8.40
CA ARG A 21 -12.82 -3.44 -8.04
C ARG A 21 -12.95 -3.76 -6.56
N HIS A 22 -11.94 -3.49 -5.77
CA HIS A 22 -11.92 -3.83 -4.36
C HIS A 22 -12.31 -2.62 -3.52
N ARG A 23 -12.97 -2.89 -2.41
CA ARG A 23 -13.36 -1.84 -1.48
C ARG A 23 -12.12 -1.27 -0.81
N VAL A 24 -11.96 0.03 -0.89
CA VAL A 24 -10.86 0.73 -0.25
C VAL A 24 -11.31 1.22 1.12
N THR A 25 -10.54 0.92 2.15
CA THR A 25 -10.78 1.45 3.49
C THR A 25 -9.63 2.38 3.86
N THR A 26 -9.90 3.28 4.81
CA THR A 26 -8.93 4.26 5.27
C THR A 26 -8.64 4.00 6.74
N THR A 27 -7.35 3.94 7.08
CA THR A 27 -6.94 3.75 8.47
C THR A 27 -5.86 4.77 8.83
N LEU A 28 -5.76 5.09 10.12
CA LEU A 28 -4.72 5.99 10.61
C LEU A 28 -3.48 5.17 10.98
N TRP A 29 -2.35 5.58 10.46
CA TRP A 29 -1.05 5.04 10.85
C TRP A 29 -0.46 6.01 11.87
N GLU A 30 -0.72 5.76 13.13
CA GLU A 30 -0.39 6.70 14.21
C GLU A 30 1.09 7.00 14.30
N ASP A 31 1.93 5.98 14.23
CA ASP A 31 3.38 6.15 14.36
C ASP A 31 3.96 7.06 13.29
N GLU A 32 3.33 7.11 12.12
CA GLU A 32 3.80 7.91 11.00
C GLU A 32 2.99 9.18 10.79
N GLY A 33 1.92 9.35 11.56
CA GLY A 33 1.08 10.55 11.46
C GLY A 33 0.40 10.72 10.10
N THR A 34 0.08 9.63 9.43
CA THR A 34 -0.55 9.68 8.12
C THR A 34 -1.70 8.71 8.00
N LEU A 35 -2.56 8.95 7.04
CA LEU A 35 -3.60 8.00 6.68
C LEU A 35 -3.08 7.00 5.66
N CYS A 36 -3.64 5.80 5.69
CA CYS A 36 -3.36 4.78 4.69
C CYS A 36 -4.66 4.36 4.03
N PHE A 37 -4.63 4.21 2.73
CA PHE A 37 -5.71 3.60 1.97
C PHE A 37 -5.35 2.15 1.75
N GLN A 38 -6.26 1.25 2.07
CA GLN A 38 -5.94 -0.17 1.99
C GLN A 38 -7.08 -0.96 1.39
N VAL A 39 -6.71 -2.08 0.79
CA VAL A 39 -7.65 -2.97 0.13
C VAL A 39 -7.20 -4.40 0.37
N ASP A 40 -8.16 -5.29 0.60
CA ASP A 40 -7.89 -6.72 0.73
C ASP A 40 -8.04 -7.39 -0.63
N VAL A 41 -6.97 -8.02 -1.08
CA VAL A 41 -6.96 -8.74 -2.35
C VAL A 41 -6.43 -10.14 -2.08
N LYS A 42 -7.23 -11.16 -2.37
CA LYS A 42 -6.84 -12.56 -2.16
C LYS A 42 -6.34 -12.82 -0.74
N GLY A 43 -6.97 -12.19 0.24
CA GLY A 43 -6.60 -12.37 1.64
C GLY A 43 -5.38 -11.57 2.08
N VAL A 44 -4.85 -10.72 1.22
CA VAL A 44 -3.70 -9.87 1.54
C VAL A 44 -4.12 -8.41 1.58
N CYS A 45 -3.79 -7.72 2.66
CA CYS A 45 -4.09 -6.30 2.81
C CYS A 45 -2.95 -5.48 2.20
N VAL A 46 -3.25 -4.73 1.15
CA VAL A 46 -2.27 -3.88 0.48
C VAL A 46 -2.59 -2.43 0.79
N ALA A 47 -1.63 -1.67 1.28
CA ALA A 47 -1.83 -0.30 1.74
C ALA A 47 -0.97 0.69 0.96
N ARG A 48 -1.51 1.91 0.82
CA ARG A 48 -0.81 3.05 0.23
C ARG A 48 -0.90 4.22 1.20
N ARG A 49 0.21 4.89 1.42
CA ARG A 49 0.25 6.07 2.30
C ARG A 49 -0.35 7.28 1.59
N HIS A 50 -1.10 8.07 2.36
CA HIS A 50 -1.67 9.31 1.81
C HIS A 50 -0.61 10.40 1.64
N ASP A 51 0.36 10.46 2.53
CA ASP A 51 1.32 11.58 2.56
C ASP A 51 2.34 11.56 1.41
N ASN A 52 2.78 10.38 0.98
CA ASN A 52 3.81 10.28 -0.06
C ASN A 52 3.44 9.28 -1.16
N ASN A 53 2.28 8.67 -1.08
CA ASN A 53 1.77 7.67 -2.02
C ASN A 53 2.59 6.39 -2.12
N MET A 54 3.50 6.15 -1.18
CA MET A 54 4.23 4.89 -1.18
C MET A 54 3.29 3.72 -0.92
N VAL A 55 3.60 2.60 -1.53
CA VAL A 55 2.80 1.37 -1.45
C VAL A 55 3.63 0.29 -0.79
N ASN A 56 2.98 -0.54 0.03
CA ASN A 56 3.64 -1.69 0.64
C ASN A 56 3.92 -2.73 -0.45
N GLY A 57 5.13 -2.69 -0.99
CA GLY A 57 5.54 -3.55 -2.09
C GLY A 57 5.59 -5.03 -1.72
N THR A 58 5.92 -5.33 -0.46
CA THR A 58 5.93 -6.72 -0.01
C THR A 58 4.54 -7.36 -0.14
N LYS A 59 3.51 -6.63 0.30
CA LYS A 59 2.15 -7.12 0.21
C LYS A 59 1.65 -7.16 -1.24
N LEU A 60 2.01 -6.15 -2.02
CA LEU A 60 1.64 -6.11 -3.43
C LEU A 60 2.18 -7.33 -4.20
N LEU A 61 3.45 -7.65 -4.02
CA LEU A 61 4.03 -8.80 -4.69
C LEU A 61 3.51 -10.13 -4.15
N ASN A 62 3.08 -10.14 -2.88
CA ASN A 62 2.42 -11.30 -2.30
C ASN A 62 1.09 -11.57 -3.02
N VAL A 63 0.33 -10.54 -3.34
CA VAL A 63 -0.91 -10.69 -4.11
C VAL A 63 -0.63 -11.32 -5.46
N CYS A 64 0.51 -11.00 -6.06
CA CYS A 64 0.90 -11.58 -7.34
C CYS A 64 1.31 -13.06 -7.25
N GLY A 65 1.29 -13.63 -6.06
CA GLY A 65 1.66 -15.04 -5.88
C GLY A 65 3.15 -15.30 -5.87
N MET A 66 3.94 -14.24 -5.72
CA MET A 66 5.39 -14.35 -5.77
C MET A 66 5.94 -14.89 -4.45
N SER A 67 6.93 -15.78 -4.52
CA SER A 67 7.57 -16.33 -3.33
C SER A 67 8.32 -15.24 -2.55
N ARG A 68 8.53 -15.50 -1.26
CA ARG A 68 9.19 -14.53 -0.39
C ARG A 68 10.60 -14.18 -0.89
N GLY A 69 11.38 -15.17 -1.27
CA GLY A 69 12.74 -14.93 -1.76
C GLY A 69 12.75 -14.07 -3.01
N LYS A 70 11.82 -14.32 -3.92
CA LYS A 70 11.73 -13.55 -5.15
C LYS A 70 11.27 -12.13 -4.87
N ARG A 71 10.31 -11.94 -3.96
CA ARG A 71 9.87 -10.61 -3.56
C ARG A 71 11.03 -9.80 -2.98
N ASP A 72 11.76 -10.39 -2.04
CA ASP A 72 12.89 -9.73 -1.40
C ASP A 72 13.96 -9.35 -2.43
N GLY A 73 14.21 -10.23 -3.39
CA GLY A 73 15.18 -9.98 -4.45
C GLY A 73 14.80 -8.78 -5.32
N ILE A 74 13.52 -8.62 -5.63
CA ILE A 74 13.05 -7.49 -6.41
C ILE A 74 13.09 -6.21 -5.59
N LEU A 75 12.58 -6.26 -4.37
CA LEU A 75 12.40 -5.04 -3.57
C LEU A 75 13.70 -4.44 -3.08
N LYS A 76 14.74 -5.25 -2.88
CA LYS A 76 16.03 -4.73 -2.43
C LYS A 76 16.70 -3.83 -3.47
N ASN A 77 16.26 -3.91 -4.72
CA ASN A 77 16.82 -3.10 -5.80
C ASN A 77 16.06 -1.79 -6.02
N GLU A 78 14.98 -1.55 -5.29
CA GLU A 78 14.24 -0.30 -5.40
C GLU A 78 15.03 0.82 -4.74
N LYS A 79 15.21 1.93 -5.47
CA LYS A 79 16.01 3.05 -4.98
C LYS A 79 15.33 3.81 -3.86
N GLU A 80 14.03 4.04 -3.99
CA GLU A 80 13.24 4.75 -3.00
C GLU A 80 12.42 3.74 -2.22
N ARG A 81 13.02 3.19 -1.20
CA ARG A 81 12.34 2.21 -0.38
C ARG A 81 12.48 2.54 1.09
N ILE A 82 11.45 2.21 1.83
CA ILE A 82 11.44 2.34 3.30
C ILE A 82 11.05 0.98 3.85
N VAL A 83 11.90 0.43 4.73
CA VAL A 83 11.64 -0.88 5.33
C VAL A 83 10.97 -0.66 6.68
N VAL A 84 9.77 -1.22 6.85
CA VAL A 84 9.02 -1.15 8.11
C VAL A 84 9.03 -2.53 8.75
N LYS A 85 9.62 -2.63 9.93
CA LYS A 85 9.82 -3.91 10.63
C LYS A 85 8.98 -4.07 11.88
N VAL A 86 8.40 -2.99 12.38
CA VAL A 86 7.62 -3.02 13.63
C VAL A 86 6.26 -2.38 13.42
N GLY A 87 5.32 -2.72 14.29
CA GLY A 87 3.98 -2.18 14.23
C GLY A 87 2.98 -3.20 13.71
N ALA A 88 1.86 -2.71 13.18
CA ALA A 88 0.80 -3.58 12.69
C ALA A 88 1.30 -4.45 11.53
N MET A 89 0.87 -5.70 11.53
CA MET A 89 1.35 -6.70 10.58
C MET A 89 1.16 -6.25 9.13
N HIS A 90 0.01 -5.66 8.81
CA HIS A 90 -0.29 -5.26 7.43
C HIS A 90 0.52 -4.05 6.96
N LEU A 91 1.18 -3.35 7.90
CA LEU A 91 2.04 -2.21 7.57
C LEU A 91 3.51 -2.60 7.47
N LYS A 92 3.88 -3.80 7.90
CA LYS A 92 5.25 -4.27 7.78
C LYS A 92 5.57 -4.64 6.35
N GLY A 93 6.77 -4.32 5.93
CA GLY A 93 7.23 -4.66 4.59
C GLY A 93 8.14 -3.59 4.03
N VAL A 94 8.41 -3.70 2.74
CA VAL A 94 9.24 -2.75 2.00
C VAL A 94 8.32 -1.85 1.19
N TRP A 95 8.27 -0.59 1.57
CA TRP A 95 7.43 0.41 0.91
C TRP A 95 8.20 1.04 -0.24
N ILE A 96 7.56 1.17 -1.38
CA ILE A 96 8.18 1.67 -2.61
C ILE A 96 7.35 2.79 -3.22
N ALA A 97 7.95 3.54 -4.12
CA ALA A 97 7.27 4.65 -4.78
C ALA A 97 6.07 4.15 -5.59
N PHE A 98 5.02 4.96 -5.64
CA PHE A 98 3.78 4.58 -6.31
C PHE A 98 3.97 4.24 -7.79
N ASN A 99 4.74 5.05 -8.50
CA ASN A 99 4.97 4.80 -9.91
C ASN A 99 5.73 3.49 -10.16
N ARG A 100 6.60 3.09 -9.23
CA ARG A 100 7.26 1.78 -9.32
C ARG A 100 6.29 0.65 -9.03
N ALA A 101 5.40 0.84 -8.06
CA ALA A 101 4.39 -0.16 -7.75
C ALA A 101 3.51 -0.48 -8.96
N LYS A 102 3.20 0.51 -9.77
CA LYS A 102 2.39 0.30 -10.97
C LYS A 102 3.10 -0.53 -12.03
N GLN A 103 4.43 -0.58 -11.99
CA GLN A 103 5.22 -1.30 -12.97
C GLN A 103 5.50 -2.75 -12.57
N LEU A 104 5.22 -3.11 -11.35
CA LEU A 104 5.48 -4.47 -10.85
C LEU A 104 4.31 -5.47 -11.07
#